data_9d8af154306150cc592e6d1327501583
#
_entry.id   9d8af154306150cc592e6d1327501583
#
_cell.length_a   1.000
_cell.length_b   1.000
_cell.length_c   1.000
_cell.angle_alpha   90.00
_cell.angle_beta   90.00
_cell.angle_gamma   90.00
#
_symmetry.space_group_name_H-M   'P 1'
#
loop_
_entity.id
_entity.type
_entity.pdbx_description
1 polymer ?
#
loop_
_entity_poly.entity_id
_entity_poly.type
_entity_poly.pdbx_seq_one_letter_code
_entity_poly.pdbx_strand_id
1 'polypeptide(L)'
;LGACAAAANGSLHFGWLAVTLLGIFSIEVAKNASGEIFDWNSGNDQAVQEQDRSPFSGGKRALIDNLLTQSQTAGIALACYLLGSLAGLSIVLWREPRVLWLGVAGVALAFFYHAPPFKLSYRGLGELAVAITYGPIICAGTYLVQRGAISTDVILVSSLLGILIGAFLLINEFPDYHADQSANKRTLVVRLGRKTTSRVFAGLAAIPFVVLFALPFLNFPFTLWLGFVAAIPAYAAIKRLLANPE
;
A
#
# COMPACT_ATOMS: atom_id res chain seq x y z
N LEU A 1 -0.64 -4.45 12.56
CA LEU A 1 -1.19 -3.44 13.48
C LEU A 1 -2.60 -3.81 13.92
N GLY A 2 -3.58 -4.02 13.01
CA GLY A 2 -4.98 -4.34 13.36
C GLY A 2 -5.11 -5.58 14.25
N ALA A 3 -4.38 -6.67 13.95
CA ALA A 3 -4.34 -7.87 14.77
C ALA A 3 -3.70 -7.63 16.16
N CYS A 4 -2.60 -6.86 16.23
CA CYS A 4 -1.96 -6.51 17.50
C CYS A 4 -2.90 -5.67 18.39
N ALA A 5 -3.58 -4.68 17.80
CA ALA A 5 -4.57 -3.89 18.52
C ALA A 5 -5.75 -4.76 19.01
N ALA A 6 -6.19 -5.73 18.18
CA ALA A 6 -7.23 -6.68 18.60
C ALA A 6 -6.74 -7.57 19.77
N ALA A 7 -5.50 -8.04 19.71
CA ALA A 7 -4.90 -8.85 20.80
C ALA A 7 -4.79 -8.08 22.12
N ALA A 8 -4.47 -6.79 22.07
CA ALA A 8 -4.45 -5.93 23.26
C ALA A 8 -5.82 -5.76 23.92
N ASN A 9 -6.92 -5.96 23.16
CA ASN A 9 -8.29 -5.83 23.64
C ASN A 9 -9.01 -7.18 23.88
N GLY A 10 -8.28 -8.30 23.84
CA GLY A 10 -8.81 -9.63 24.15
C GLY A 10 -8.25 -10.74 23.23
N SER A 11 -8.81 -11.95 23.34
CA SER A 11 -8.34 -13.10 22.58
C SER A 11 -8.52 -12.95 21.07
N LEU A 12 -7.59 -13.48 20.29
CA LEU A 12 -7.68 -13.55 18.83
C LEU A 12 -8.41 -14.81 18.36
N HIS A 13 -9.17 -14.66 17.31
CA HIS A 13 -9.75 -15.76 16.53
C HIS A 13 -8.79 -16.15 15.42
N PHE A 14 -7.81 -17.03 15.69
CA PHE A 14 -6.73 -17.37 14.76
C PHE A 14 -7.23 -17.89 13.39
N GLY A 15 -8.32 -18.68 13.37
CA GLY A 15 -8.90 -19.14 12.11
C GLY A 15 -9.35 -17.98 11.23
N TRP A 16 -10.07 -17.01 11.79
CA TRP A 16 -10.51 -15.83 11.05
C TRP A 16 -9.35 -14.88 10.71
N LEU A 17 -8.31 -14.85 11.54
CA LEU A 17 -7.09 -14.12 11.20
C LEU A 17 -6.41 -14.74 9.97
N ALA A 18 -6.29 -16.07 9.92
CA ALA A 18 -5.71 -16.77 8.78
C ALA A 18 -6.50 -16.52 7.49
N VAL A 19 -7.85 -16.57 7.54
CA VAL A 19 -8.70 -16.25 6.38
C VAL A 19 -8.52 -14.79 5.95
N THR A 20 -8.43 -13.85 6.91
CA THR A 20 -8.18 -12.42 6.62
C THR A 20 -6.84 -12.24 5.92
N LEU A 21 -5.77 -12.87 6.44
CA LEU A 21 -4.44 -12.79 5.85
C LEU A 21 -4.39 -13.41 4.44
N LEU A 22 -5.04 -14.56 4.26
CA LEU A 22 -5.17 -15.21 2.94
C LEU A 22 -5.88 -14.28 1.95
N GLY A 23 -6.99 -13.66 2.36
CA GLY A 23 -7.73 -12.71 1.53
C GLY A 23 -6.87 -11.51 1.11
N ILE A 24 -6.23 -10.85 2.08
CA ILE A 24 -5.37 -9.68 1.83
C ILE A 24 -4.20 -10.07 0.92
N PHE A 25 -3.50 -11.16 1.22
CA PHE A 25 -2.38 -11.63 0.41
C PHE A 25 -2.79 -11.95 -1.03
N SER A 26 -3.94 -12.61 -1.20
CA SER A 26 -4.46 -12.95 -2.53
C SER A 26 -4.77 -11.68 -3.34
N ILE A 27 -5.45 -10.70 -2.75
CA ILE A 27 -5.73 -9.42 -3.44
C ILE A 27 -4.43 -8.66 -3.77
N GLU A 28 -3.41 -8.73 -2.90
CA GLU A 28 -2.12 -8.11 -3.17
C GLU A 28 -1.40 -8.76 -4.36
N VAL A 29 -1.38 -10.09 -4.42
CA VAL A 29 -0.84 -10.82 -5.58
C VAL A 29 -1.63 -10.48 -6.84
N ALA A 30 -2.96 -10.46 -6.76
CA ALA A 30 -3.84 -10.14 -7.89
C ALA A 30 -3.59 -8.73 -8.45
N LYS A 31 -3.48 -7.73 -7.55
CA LYS A 31 -3.16 -6.35 -7.91
C LYS A 31 -1.80 -6.24 -8.61
N ASN A 32 -0.79 -6.90 -8.06
CA ASN A 32 0.56 -6.87 -8.63
C ASN A 32 0.62 -7.60 -9.99
N ALA A 33 -0.04 -8.76 -10.13
CA ALA A 33 -0.08 -9.49 -11.40
C ALA A 33 -0.86 -8.73 -12.48
N SER A 34 -2.01 -8.16 -12.14
CA SER A 34 -2.77 -7.32 -13.09
C SER A 34 -2.01 -6.03 -13.44
N GLY A 35 -1.32 -5.42 -12.46
CA GLY A 35 -0.49 -4.23 -12.68
C GLY A 35 0.63 -4.48 -13.68
N GLU A 36 1.32 -5.62 -13.59
CA GLU A 36 2.37 -6.03 -14.53
C GLU A 36 1.87 -6.04 -15.99
N ILE A 37 0.62 -6.49 -16.21
CA ILE A 37 0.01 -6.51 -17.56
C ILE A 37 -0.27 -5.07 -18.04
N PHE A 38 -0.79 -4.20 -17.17
CA PHE A 38 -1.08 -2.80 -17.54
C PHE A 38 0.20 -2.03 -17.83
N ASP A 39 1.24 -2.20 -17.01
CA ASP A 39 2.51 -1.51 -17.17
C ASP A 39 3.29 -2.06 -18.39
N TRP A 40 3.21 -3.37 -18.68
CA TRP A 40 3.70 -3.96 -19.92
C TRP A 40 3.00 -3.36 -21.16
N ASN A 41 1.68 -3.33 -21.17
CA ASN A 41 0.89 -2.84 -22.30
C ASN A 41 1.05 -1.33 -22.52
N SER A 42 1.41 -0.56 -21.50
CA SER A 42 1.71 0.87 -21.61
C SER A 42 3.12 1.17 -22.09
N GLY A 43 4.01 0.17 -22.12
CA GLY A 43 5.43 0.35 -22.43
C GLY A 43 6.25 0.85 -21.25
N ASN A 44 5.65 1.03 -20.07
CA ASN A 44 6.32 1.59 -18.91
C ASN A 44 7.50 0.73 -18.45
N ASP A 45 7.27 -0.58 -18.29
CA ASP A 45 8.28 -1.49 -17.79
C ASP A 45 9.46 -1.68 -18.76
N GLN A 46 9.19 -1.57 -20.08
CA GLN A 46 10.23 -1.63 -21.11
C GLN A 46 11.10 -0.37 -21.14
N ALA A 47 10.56 0.76 -20.68
CA ALA A 47 11.26 2.05 -20.70
C ALA A 47 12.25 2.22 -19.54
N VAL A 48 12.20 1.35 -18.51
CA VAL A 48 13.09 1.45 -17.33
C VAL A 48 14.51 1.04 -17.71
N GLN A 49 15.45 1.98 -17.56
CA GLN A 49 16.85 1.74 -17.86
C GLN A 49 17.51 0.87 -16.77
N GLU A 50 18.58 0.14 -17.13
CA GLU A 50 19.26 -0.76 -16.19
C GLU A 50 19.77 -0.07 -14.92
N GLN A 51 20.31 1.13 -15.08
CA GLN A 51 20.84 1.92 -13.97
C GLN A 51 19.76 2.41 -12.98
N ASP A 52 18.51 2.50 -13.41
CA ASP A 52 17.37 2.97 -12.60
C ASP A 52 16.65 1.82 -11.89
N ARG A 53 17.09 0.58 -12.12
CA ARG A 53 16.47 -0.61 -11.54
C ARG A 53 16.88 -0.82 -10.09
N SER A 54 15.88 -1.11 -9.26
CA SER A 54 16.09 -1.52 -7.87
C SER A 54 15.14 -2.65 -7.52
N PRO A 55 15.29 -3.32 -6.38
CA PRO A 55 14.32 -4.32 -5.91
C PRO A 55 12.90 -3.79 -5.74
N PHE A 56 12.72 -2.47 -5.70
CA PHE A 56 11.45 -1.79 -5.41
C PHE A 56 10.94 -0.91 -6.55
N SER A 57 11.72 -0.73 -7.63
CA SER A 57 11.41 0.07 -8.80
C SER A 57 11.65 -0.73 -10.09
N GLY A 58 11.14 -0.25 -11.22
CA GLY A 58 11.34 -0.88 -12.52
C GLY A 58 10.44 -2.09 -12.80
N GLY A 59 9.29 -2.20 -12.14
CA GLY A 59 8.33 -3.29 -12.31
C GLY A 59 8.78 -4.61 -11.70
N LYS A 60 7.89 -5.63 -11.77
CA LYS A 60 8.18 -7.00 -11.30
C LYS A 60 9.01 -7.80 -12.31
N ARG A 61 9.06 -7.32 -13.56
CA ARG A 61 9.82 -7.88 -14.68
C ARG A 61 9.46 -9.33 -15.06
N ALA A 62 8.34 -9.86 -14.55
CA ALA A 62 7.92 -11.22 -14.87
C ALA A 62 7.65 -11.41 -16.38
N LEU A 63 7.09 -10.37 -17.02
CA LEU A 63 6.85 -10.35 -18.47
C LEU A 63 8.09 -9.96 -19.26
N ILE A 64 8.88 -9.00 -18.77
CA ILE A 64 10.11 -8.53 -19.44
C ILE A 64 11.15 -9.65 -19.51
N ASP A 65 11.36 -10.35 -18.42
CA ASP A 65 12.34 -11.44 -18.32
C ASP A 65 11.79 -12.78 -18.85
N ASN A 66 10.61 -12.75 -19.46
CA ASN A 66 9.93 -13.93 -20.02
C ASN A 66 9.73 -15.10 -19.02
N LEU A 67 9.62 -14.77 -17.71
CA LEU A 67 9.34 -15.75 -16.66
C LEU A 67 7.90 -16.23 -16.72
N LEU A 68 6.98 -15.37 -17.15
CA LEU A 68 5.56 -15.67 -17.36
C LEU A 68 5.08 -15.06 -18.67
N THR A 69 4.09 -15.67 -19.27
CA THR A 69 3.34 -15.06 -20.39
C THR A 69 2.23 -14.15 -19.86
N GLN A 70 1.73 -13.22 -20.68
CA GLN A 70 0.59 -12.39 -20.30
C GLN A 70 -0.65 -13.22 -19.90
N SER A 71 -0.89 -14.33 -20.58
CA SER A 71 -2.02 -15.24 -20.28
C SER A 71 -1.84 -15.91 -18.91
N GLN A 72 -0.64 -16.38 -18.58
CA GLN A 72 -0.34 -16.93 -17.26
C GLN A 72 -0.49 -15.90 -16.16
N THR A 73 0.05 -14.68 -16.36
CA THR A 73 -0.07 -13.57 -15.42
C THR A 73 -1.53 -13.17 -15.21
N ALA A 74 -2.34 -13.11 -16.28
CA ALA A 74 -3.78 -12.85 -16.18
C ALA A 74 -4.53 -13.97 -15.44
N GLY A 75 -4.15 -15.23 -15.67
CA GLY A 75 -4.69 -16.38 -14.94
C GLY A 75 -4.40 -16.31 -13.44
N ILE A 76 -3.16 -15.96 -13.07
CA ILE A 76 -2.77 -15.75 -11.66
C ILE A 76 -3.59 -14.59 -11.05
N ALA A 77 -3.68 -13.46 -11.75
CA ALA A 77 -4.46 -12.30 -11.27
C ALA A 77 -5.92 -12.68 -11.01
N LEU A 78 -6.57 -13.34 -11.98
CA LEU A 78 -7.97 -13.76 -11.85
C LEU A 78 -8.16 -14.75 -10.70
N ALA A 79 -7.33 -15.79 -10.62
CA ALA A 79 -7.41 -16.80 -9.56
C ALA A 79 -7.23 -16.17 -8.17
N CYS A 80 -6.30 -15.22 -8.03
CA CYS A 80 -6.05 -14.53 -6.78
C CYS A 80 -7.17 -13.53 -6.43
N TYR A 81 -7.74 -12.80 -7.39
CA TYR A 81 -8.93 -11.98 -7.15
C TYR A 81 -10.12 -12.84 -6.68
N LEU A 82 -10.35 -13.99 -7.31
CA LEU A 82 -11.41 -14.91 -6.91
C LEU A 82 -11.16 -15.47 -5.50
N LEU A 83 -9.96 -15.96 -5.23
CA LEU A 83 -9.61 -16.52 -3.91
C LEU A 83 -9.76 -15.47 -2.81
N GLY A 84 -9.22 -14.27 -3.02
CA GLY A 84 -9.32 -13.17 -2.06
C GLY A 84 -10.76 -12.71 -1.83
N SER A 85 -11.56 -12.65 -2.91
CA SER A 85 -13.00 -12.31 -2.82
C SER A 85 -13.79 -13.40 -2.09
N LEU A 86 -13.51 -14.68 -2.32
CA LEU A 86 -14.15 -15.79 -1.61
C LEU A 86 -13.78 -15.80 -0.13
N ALA A 87 -12.51 -15.53 0.21
CA ALA A 87 -12.09 -15.37 1.60
C ALA A 87 -12.82 -14.19 2.28
N GLY A 88 -12.91 -13.04 1.60
CA GLY A 88 -13.67 -11.89 2.09
C GLY A 88 -15.16 -12.20 2.26
N LEU A 89 -15.78 -12.86 1.28
CA LEU A 89 -17.18 -13.26 1.34
C LEU A 89 -17.45 -14.26 2.48
N SER A 90 -16.54 -15.20 2.73
CA SER A 90 -16.65 -16.11 3.86
C SER A 90 -16.68 -15.37 5.21
N ILE A 91 -15.86 -14.31 5.35
CA ILE A 91 -15.89 -13.47 6.55
C ILE A 91 -17.23 -12.73 6.65
N VAL A 92 -17.74 -12.18 5.56
CA VAL A 92 -19.02 -11.47 5.51
C VAL A 92 -20.18 -12.38 5.94
N LEU A 93 -20.22 -13.62 5.45
CA LEU A 93 -21.33 -14.54 5.68
C LEU A 93 -21.30 -15.19 7.08
N TRP A 94 -20.10 -15.46 7.61
CA TRP A 94 -20.00 -16.30 8.81
C TRP A 94 -19.33 -15.62 10.01
N ARG A 95 -18.80 -14.41 9.85
CA ARG A 95 -18.09 -13.74 10.93
C ARG A 95 -18.52 -12.31 11.18
N GLU A 96 -18.44 -11.43 10.17
CA GLU A 96 -18.65 -9.99 10.35
C GLU A 96 -19.17 -9.34 9.05
N PRO A 97 -20.49 -9.19 8.89
CA PRO A 97 -21.08 -8.67 7.66
C PRO A 97 -20.62 -7.26 7.28
N ARG A 98 -20.30 -6.42 8.25
CA ARG A 98 -19.87 -5.02 8.01
C ARG A 98 -18.54 -4.91 7.30
N VAL A 99 -17.71 -5.96 7.33
CA VAL A 99 -16.45 -6.00 6.59
C VAL A 99 -16.61 -5.92 5.08
N LEU A 100 -17.86 -6.20 4.58
CA LEU A 100 -18.18 -6.11 3.16
C LEU A 100 -17.76 -4.78 2.55
N TRP A 101 -18.08 -3.67 3.21
CA TRP A 101 -17.80 -2.34 2.68
C TRP A 101 -16.30 -2.04 2.62
N LEU A 102 -15.53 -2.47 3.63
CA LEU A 102 -14.08 -2.35 3.63
C LEU A 102 -13.45 -3.27 2.58
N GLY A 103 -13.97 -4.48 2.42
CA GLY A 103 -13.53 -5.43 1.40
C GLY A 103 -13.78 -4.91 -0.02
N VAL A 104 -14.99 -4.42 -0.29
CA VAL A 104 -15.33 -3.82 -1.60
C VAL A 104 -14.43 -2.61 -1.89
N ALA A 105 -14.24 -1.72 -0.92
CA ALA A 105 -13.35 -0.57 -1.08
C ALA A 105 -11.91 -0.99 -1.35
N GLY A 106 -11.40 -1.99 -0.60
CA GLY A 106 -10.04 -2.51 -0.78
C GLY A 106 -9.83 -3.16 -2.14
N VAL A 107 -10.76 -4.02 -2.59
CA VAL A 107 -10.69 -4.66 -3.91
C VAL A 107 -10.82 -3.62 -5.04
N ALA A 108 -11.71 -2.64 -4.89
CA ALA A 108 -11.87 -1.57 -5.86
C ALA A 108 -10.59 -0.73 -5.99
N LEU A 109 -9.97 -0.32 -4.87
CA LEU A 109 -8.70 0.40 -4.88
C LEU A 109 -7.58 -0.45 -5.49
N ALA A 110 -7.51 -1.75 -5.17
CA ALA A 110 -6.53 -2.66 -5.73
C ALA A 110 -6.68 -2.80 -7.26
N PHE A 111 -7.90 -3.01 -7.74
CA PHE A 111 -8.17 -3.17 -9.18
C PHE A 111 -7.96 -1.86 -9.94
N PHE A 112 -8.58 -0.78 -9.50
CA PHE A 112 -8.50 0.52 -10.15
C PHE A 112 -7.16 1.26 -9.94
N TYR A 113 -6.26 0.67 -9.17
CA TYR A 113 -4.90 1.19 -9.04
C TYR A 113 -4.23 1.29 -10.42
N HIS A 114 -4.34 0.25 -11.26
CA HIS A 114 -3.82 0.22 -12.63
C HIS A 114 -4.92 0.23 -13.70
N ALA A 115 -6.12 -0.31 -13.39
CA ALA A 115 -7.17 -0.52 -14.38
C ALA A 115 -7.94 0.77 -14.74
N PRO A 116 -8.39 0.91 -16.02
CA PRO A 116 -9.34 1.96 -16.39
C PRO A 116 -10.69 1.75 -15.67
N PRO A 117 -11.49 2.79 -15.51
CA PRO A 117 -11.27 4.15 -16.00
C PRO A 117 -10.40 5.01 -15.08
N PHE A 118 -10.13 4.57 -13.83
CA PHE A 118 -9.49 5.43 -12.84
C PHE A 118 -7.97 5.46 -12.97
N LYS A 119 -7.30 4.32 -13.13
CA LYS A 119 -5.83 4.24 -13.24
C LYS A 119 -5.12 5.12 -12.20
N LEU A 120 -5.37 4.88 -10.90
CA LEU A 120 -4.96 5.79 -9.83
C LEU A 120 -3.44 6.04 -9.82
N SER A 121 -2.63 5.00 -10.05
CA SER A 121 -1.17 5.12 -10.16
C SER A 121 -0.71 5.99 -11.32
N TYR A 122 -1.49 6.04 -12.42
CA TYR A 122 -1.20 6.89 -13.58
C TYR A 122 -1.65 8.35 -13.40
N ARG A 123 -2.32 8.66 -12.30
CA ARG A 123 -2.92 10.00 -12.07
C ARG A 123 -2.36 10.72 -10.85
N GLY A 124 -1.28 10.23 -10.23
CA GLY A 124 -0.70 10.80 -9.01
C GLY A 124 -1.63 10.66 -7.80
N LEU A 125 -2.43 9.60 -7.79
CA LEU A 125 -3.32 9.21 -6.68
C LEU A 125 -2.89 7.86 -6.10
N GLY A 126 -1.79 7.29 -6.60
CA GLY A 126 -1.27 6.00 -6.18
C GLY A 126 -0.90 5.98 -4.71
N GLU A 127 -0.19 7.00 -4.26
CA GLU A 127 0.30 7.14 -2.88
C GLU A 127 -0.85 7.26 -1.88
N LEU A 128 -1.89 8.02 -2.26
CA LEU A 128 -3.10 8.15 -1.44
C LEU A 128 -3.88 6.84 -1.37
N ALA A 129 -4.04 6.15 -2.51
CA ALA A 129 -4.72 4.85 -2.56
C ALA A 129 -4.00 3.82 -1.70
N VAL A 130 -2.67 3.76 -1.77
CA VAL A 130 -1.83 2.87 -0.96
C VAL A 130 -1.92 3.24 0.52
N ALA A 131 -1.82 4.53 0.86
CA ALA A 131 -1.93 5.00 2.24
C ALA A 131 -3.27 4.61 2.89
N ILE A 132 -4.38 4.80 2.20
CA ILE A 132 -5.72 4.46 2.68
C ILE A 132 -5.89 2.94 2.78
N THR A 133 -5.41 2.18 1.80
CA THR A 133 -5.59 0.72 1.76
C THR A 133 -4.78 0.02 2.85
N TYR A 134 -3.46 0.26 2.91
CA TYR A 134 -2.57 -0.44 3.85
C TYR A 134 -2.63 0.14 5.27
N GLY A 135 -3.07 1.39 5.42
CA GLY A 135 -3.35 1.99 6.70
C GLY A 135 -4.74 1.60 7.21
N PRO A 136 -5.72 2.50 7.14
CA PRO A 136 -7.01 2.32 7.81
C PRO A 136 -7.83 1.14 7.29
N ILE A 137 -7.92 0.87 5.97
CA ILE A 137 -8.81 -0.19 5.46
C ILE A 137 -8.38 -1.57 5.96
N ILE A 138 -7.11 -1.96 5.77
CA ILE A 138 -6.61 -3.27 6.20
C ILE A 138 -6.61 -3.38 7.73
N CYS A 139 -6.17 -2.34 8.43
CA CYS A 139 -6.05 -2.41 9.89
C CYS A 139 -7.41 -2.39 10.57
N ALA A 140 -8.33 -1.50 10.18
CA ALA A 140 -9.67 -1.45 10.73
C ALA A 140 -10.49 -2.69 10.33
N GLY A 141 -10.34 -3.18 9.10
CA GLY A 141 -10.96 -4.42 8.65
C GLY A 141 -10.51 -5.63 9.46
N THR A 142 -9.20 -5.78 9.67
CA THR A 142 -8.65 -6.85 10.51
C THR A 142 -9.14 -6.75 11.95
N TYR A 143 -9.15 -5.54 12.53
CA TYR A 143 -9.66 -5.31 13.87
C TYR A 143 -11.16 -5.64 13.98
N LEU A 144 -11.96 -5.19 13.00
CA LEU A 144 -13.39 -5.45 12.93
C LEU A 144 -13.69 -6.96 12.89
N VAL A 145 -12.98 -7.72 12.05
CA VAL A 145 -13.11 -9.19 11.98
C VAL A 145 -12.81 -9.84 13.32
N GLN A 146 -11.82 -9.36 14.04
CA GLN A 146 -11.41 -9.94 15.32
C GLN A 146 -12.33 -9.55 16.48
N ARG A 147 -12.77 -8.31 16.53
CA ARG A 147 -13.45 -7.72 17.70
C ARG A 147 -14.95 -7.45 17.50
N GLY A 148 -15.45 -7.50 16.26
CA GLY A 148 -16.81 -7.12 15.96
C GLY A 148 -17.11 -5.64 16.22
N ALA A 149 -16.11 -4.78 16.22
CA ALA A 149 -16.24 -3.35 16.46
C ALA A 149 -15.24 -2.56 15.61
N ILE A 150 -15.56 -1.30 15.30
CA ILE A 150 -14.61 -0.35 14.71
C ILE A 150 -13.99 0.47 15.87
N SER A 151 -12.69 0.65 15.84
CA SER A 151 -11.97 1.47 16.82
C SER A 151 -11.39 2.72 16.14
N THR A 152 -11.77 3.88 16.62
CA THR A 152 -11.22 5.17 16.17
C THR A 152 -9.71 5.21 16.40
N ASP A 153 -9.23 4.66 17.51
CA ASP A 153 -7.81 4.61 17.85
C ASP A 153 -7.03 3.78 16.83
N VAL A 154 -7.59 2.63 16.41
CA VAL A 154 -7.00 1.80 15.35
C VAL A 154 -6.94 2.56 14.02
N ILE A 155 -8.02 3.28 13.67
CA ILE A 155 -8.05 4.10 12.45
C ILE A 155 -6.98 5.19 12.53
N LEU A 156 -6.88 5.90 13.65
CA LEU A 156 -5.91 6.99 13.82
C LEU A 156 -4.47 6.47 13.70
N VAL A 157 -4.10 5.46 14.50
CA VAL A 157 -2.73 4.92 14.48
C VAL A 157 -2.39 4.26 13.14
N SER A 158 -3.35 3.57 12.52
CA SER A 158 -3.13 2.97 11.21
C SER A 158 -3.02 4.00 10.08
N SER A 159 -3.64 5.17 10.23
CA SER A 159 -3.46 6.27 9.26
C SER A 159 -2.03 6.80 9.25
N LEU A 160 -1.36 6.83 10.41
CA LEU A 160 0.07 7.19 10.48
C LEU A 160 0.93 6.17 9.73
N LEU A 161 0.64 4.87 9.92
CA LEU A 161 1.28 3.81 9.15
C LEU A 161 1.00 3.97 7.65
N GLY A 162 -0.24 4.25 7.29
CA GLY A 162 -0.64 4.48 5.90
C GLY A 162 0.15 5.61 5.23
N ILE A 163 0.33 6.73 5.93
CA ILE A 163 1.13 7.86 5.44
C ILE A 163 2.59 7.44 5.20
N LEU A 164 3.18 6.65 6.10
CA LEU A 164 4.55 6.14 5.92
C LEU A 164 4.65 5.18 4.72
N ILE A 165 3.63 4.33 4.49
CA ILE A 165 3.60 3.43 3.34
C ILE A 165 3.40 4.22 2.04
N GLY A 166 2.58 5.28 2.05
CA GLY A 166 2.48 6.21 0.93
C GLY A 166 3.80 6.93 0.62
N ALA A 167 4.51 7.37 1.66
CA ALA A 167 5.85 7.95 1.51
C ALA A 167 6.87 6.92 0.97
N PHE A 168 6.78 5.66 1.40
CA PHE A 168 7.60 4.57 0.87
C PHE A 168 7.33 4.33 -0.63
N LEU A 169 6.07 4.35 -1.07
CA LEU A 169 5.75 4.28 -2.49
C LEU A 169 6.36 5.48 -3.24
N LEU A 170 6.17 6.68 -2.71
CA LEU A 170 6.65 7.92 -3.33
C LEU A 170 8.16 7.91 -3.59
N ILE A 171 8.97 7.41 -2.64
CA ILE A 171 10.43 7.34 -2.84
C ILE A 171 10.81 6.31 -3.92
N ASN A 172 10.03 5.24 -4.08
CA ASN A 172 10.26 4.22 -5.10
C ASN A 172 9.92 4.68 -6.52
N GLU A 173 9.18 5.78 -6.67
CA GLU A 173 8.86 6.37 -7.96
C GLU A 173 9.98 7.29 -8.51
N PHE A 174 10.97 7.65 -7.68
CA PHE A 174 12.08 8.52 -8.12
C PHE A 174 12.95 7.88 -9.22
N PRO A 175 13.39 6.63 -9.09
CA PRO A 175 14.11 5.95 -10.16
C PRO A 175 13.27 5.81 -11.44
N ASP A 176 11.96 5.57 -11.31
CA ASP A 176 11.05 5.33 -12.42
C ASP A 176 10.63 6.62 -13.15
N TYR A 177 11.09 7.80 -12.73
CA TYR A 177 10.65 9.11 -13.23
C TYR A 177 10.65 9.22 -14.75
N HIS A 178 11.74 8.83 -15.42
CA HIS A 178 11.88 8.94 -16.88
C HIS A 178 11.01 7.91 -17.61
N ALA A 179 10.94 6.69 -17.09
CA ALA A 179 10.10 5.63 -17.63
C ALA A 179 8.61 6.01 -17.52
N ASP A 180 8.18 6.43 -16.33
CA ASP A 180 6.81 6.87 -16.07
C ASP A 180 6.41 8.06 -16.98
N GLN A 181 7.31 9.04 -17.15
CA GLN A 181 7.10 10.17 -18.06
C GLN A 181 6.93 9.72 -19.50
N SER A 182 7.77 8.81 -19.98
CA SER A 182 7.72 8.30 -21.36
C SER A 182 6.45 7.49 -21.64
N ALA A 183 5.96 6.73 -20.64
CA ALA A 183 4.72 5.97 -20.71
C ALA A 183 3.45 6.79 -20.40
N ASN A 184 3.59 8.12 -20.26
CA ASN A 184 2.49 9.02 -19.85
C ASN A 184 1.84 8.63 -18.51
N LYS A 185 2.59 7.97 -17.63
CA LYS A 185 2.22 7.63 -16.25
C LYS A 185 2.57 8.82 -15.35
N ARG A 186 1.56 9.61 -15.03
CA ARG A 186 1.70 10.88 -14.32
C ARG A 186 1.63 10.67 -12.81
N THR A 187 2.62 9.93 -12.26
CA THR A 187 2.82 9.77 -10.82
C THR A 187 3.06 11.11 -10.13
N LEU A 188 3.03 11.14 -8.81
CA LEU A 188 3.24 12.40 -8.08
C LEU A 188 4.63 13.00 -8.38
N VAL A 189 5.66 12.14 -8.51
CA VAL A 189 7.02 12.57 -8.88
C VAL A 189 7.05 13.21 -10.27
N VAL A 190 6.36 12.61 -11.25
CA VAL A 190 6.28 13.16 -12.62
C VAL A 190 5.51 14.47 -12.65
N ARG A 191 4.47 14.62 -11.82
CA ARG A 191 3.64 15.83 -11.76
C ARG A 191 4.34 17.03 -11.13
N LEU A 192 5.04 16.80 -10.02
CA LEU A 192 5.63 17.87 -9.21
C LEU A 192 7.11 18.10 -9.51
N GLY A 193 7.75 17.15 -10.20
CA GLY A 193 9.18 17.09 -10.38
C GLY A 193 9.92 16.61 -9.13
N ARG A 194 11.09 16.02 -9.32
CA ARG A 194 11.89 15.37 -8.26
C ARG A 194 12.18 16.32 -7.08
N LYS A 195 12.58 17.58 -7.33
CA LYS A 195 12.94 18.55 -6.28
C LYS A 195 11.76 18.93 -5.38
N THR A 196 10.56 19.11 -5.92
CA THR A 196 9.37 19.41 -5.12
C THR A 196 8.93 18.16 -4.36
N THR A 197 8.94 17.01 -5.03
CA THR A 197 8.53 15.74 -4.44
C THR A 197 9.44 15.31 -3.30
N SER A 198 10.74 15.62 -3.33
CA SER A 198 11.64 15.35 -2.20
C SER A 198 11.22 16.10 -0.92
N ARG A 199 10.69 17.31 -1.05
CA ARG A 199 10.13 18.07 0.09
C ARG A 199 8.80 17.50 0.56
N VAL A 200 7.93 17.07 -0.38
CA VAL A 200 6.67 16.38 -0.04
C VAL A 200 6.97 15.08 0.70
N PHE A 201 7.93 14.28 0.21
CA PHE A 201 8.39 13.09 0.90
C PHE A 201 8.86 13.39 2.33
N ALA A 202 9.68 14.41 2.51
CA ALA A 202 10.18 14.79 3.84
C ALA A 202 9.02 15.13 4.79
N GLY A 203 8.00 15.85 4.32
CA GLY A 203 6.79 16.13 5.11
C GLY A 203 6.00 14.88 5.46
N LEU A 204 5.70 14.03 4.46
CA LEU A 204 4.95 12.78 4.65
C LEU A 204 5.69 11.81 5.59
N ALA A 205 7.01 11.74 5.50
CA ALA A 205 7.81 10.89 6.38
C ALA A 205 7.95 11.45 7.80
N ALA A 206 7.88 12.78 8.00
CA ALA A 206 8.04 13.42 9.31
C ALA A 206 6.71 13.53 10.09
N ILE A 207 5.60 13.87 9.43
CA ILE A 207 4.29 14.09 10.05
C ILE A 207 3.86 12.95 10.97
N PRO A 208 3.96 11.66 10.59
CA PRO A 208 3.57 10.56 11.47
C PRO A 208 4.32 10.54 12.80
N PHE A 209 5.60 10.92 12.81
CA PHE A 209 6.37 10.95 14.07
C PHE A 209 5.99 12.14 14.96
N VAL A 210 5.64 13.28 14.37
CA VAL A 210 5.12 14.43 15.13
C VAL A 210 3.80 14.05 15.81
N VAL A 211 2.89 13.41 15.08
CA VAL A 211 1.62 12.94 15.64
C VAL A 211 1.86 11.85 16.67
N LEU A 212 2.73 10.86 16.37
CA LEU A 212 3.09 9.77 17.29
C LEU A 212 3.63 10.30 18.63
N PHE A 213 4.39 11.40 18.59
CA PHE A 213 4.87 12.06 19.82
C PHE A 213 3.72 12.58 20.68
N ALA A 214 2.67 13.14 20.04
CA ALA A 214 1.54 13.75 20.72
C ALA A 214 0.53 12.71 21.28
N LEU A 215 0.45 11.51 20.73
CA LEU A 215 -0.58 10.53 21.08
C LEU A 215 -0.64 10.18 22.57
N PRO A 216 0.49 9.96 23.31
CA PRO A 216 0.40 9.65 24.74
C PRO A 216 -0.22 10.77 25.59
N PHE A 217 -0.12 12.01 25.15
CA PHE A 217 -0.79 13.15 25.82
C PHE A 217 -2.30 13.20 25.54
N LEU A 218 -2.78 12.35 24.61
CA LEU A 218 -4.19 12.15 24.25
C LEU A 218 -4.71 10.79 24.76
N ASN A 219 -4.18 10.31 25.88
CA ASN A 219 -4.54 9.05 26.54
C ASN A 219 -4.17 7.75 25.79
N PHE A 220 -3.24 7.82 24.84
CA PHE A 220 -2.65 6.62 24.26
C PHE A 220 -1.48 6.11 25.11
N PRO A 221 -1.14 4.78 25.04
CA PRO A 221 -0.05 4.24 25.83
C PRO A 221 1.31 4.78 25.35
N PHE A 222 2.20 5.11 26.31
CA PHE A 222 3.57 5.56 26.01
C PHE A 222 4.40 4.52 25.23
N THR A 223 4.00 3.26 25.24
CA THR A 223 4.63 2.21 24.44
C THR A 223 4.58 2.48 22.94
N LEU A 224 3.68 3.34 22.46
CA LEU A 224 3.66 3.81 21.06
C LEU A 224 4.96 4.51 20.66
N TRP A 225 5.68 5.10 21.59
CA TRP A 225 6.97 5.73 21.31
C TRP A 225 8.06 4.74 20.86
N LEU A 226 7.87 3.43 21.08
CA LEU A 226 8.74 2.42 20.44
C LEU A 226 8.75 2.55 18.92
N GLY A 227 7.69 3.11 18.32
CA GLY A 227 7.63 3.44 16.89
C GLY A 227 8.69 4.45 16.43
N PHE A 228 9.28 5.24 17.34
CA PHE A 228 10.37 6.15 17.00
C PHE A 228 11.65 5.45 16.52
N VAL A 229 11.80 4.15 16.74
CA VAL A 229 12.90 3.37 16.14
C VAL A 229 12.88 3.53 14.60
N ALA A 230 11.70 3.64 13.99
CA ALA A 230 11.56 3.87 12.56
C ALA A 230 11.94 5.30 12.11
N ALA A 231 12.07 6.26 13.04
CA ALA A 231 12.50 7.62 12.72
C ALA A 231 13.98 7.66 12.24
N ILE A 232 14.81 6.72 12.66
CA ILE A 232 16.22 6.66 12.29
C ILE A 232 16.37 6.47 10.76
N PRO A 233 15.83 5.37 10.16
CA PRO A 233 15.89 5.19 8.72
C PRO A 233 15.09 6.27 7.96
N ALA A 234 13.97 6.76 8.49
CA ALA A 234 13.20 7.83 7.88
C ALA A 234 14.03 9.13 7.77
N TYR A 235 14.71 9.52 8.84
CA TYR A 235 15.61 10.68 8.82
C TYR A 235 16.75 10.51 7.81
N ALA A 236 17.36 9.32 7.76
CA ALA A 236 18.43 9.05 6.80
C ALA A 236 17.94 9.15 5.34
N ALA A 237 16.72 8.63 5.06
CA ALA A 237 16.09 8.74 3.75
C ALA A 237 15.79 10.21 3.38
N ILE A 238 15.18 10.98 4.30
CA ILE A 238 14.90 12.41 4.12
C ILE A 238 16.18 13.16 3.80
N LYS A 239 17.22 12.99 4.62
CA LYS A 239 18.51 13.69 4.43
C LYS A 239 19.13 13.38 3.07
N ARG A 240 19.16 12.11 2.66
CA ARG A 240 19.72 11.69 1.37
C ARG A 240 18.92 12.28 0.19
N LEU A 241 17.61 12.18 0.24
CA LEU A 241 16.76 12.63 -0.87
C LEU A 241 16.71 14.15 -1.01
N LEU A 242 16.77 14.91 0.10
CA LEU A 242 16.86 16.37 0.04
C LEU A 242 18.24 16.87 -0.43
N ALA A 243 19.31 16.12 -0.14
CA ALA A 243 20.65 16.45 -0.60
C ALA A 243 20.85 16.15 -2.09
N ASN A 244 20.21 15.09 -2.60
CA ASN A 244 20.33 14.66 -3.99
C ASN A 244 18.98 14.15 -4.49
N PRO A 245 18.11 15.04 -4.98
CA PRO A 245 16.77 14.69 -5.45
C PRO A 245 16.74 14.12 -6.89
N GLU A 246 17.89 14.09 -7.58
CA GLU A 246 18.06 13.62 -8.96
C GLU A 246 18.50 12.16 -9.06
#